data_8553805dc7995c50c57cf4c1828346aa
#
_entry.id   8553805dc7995c50c57cf4c1828346aa
#
_cell.length_a   1.000
_cell.length_b   1.000
_cell.length_c   1.000
_cell.angle_alpha   90.00
_cell.angle_beta   90.00
_cell.angle_gamma   90.00
#
_symmetry.space_group_name_H-M   'P 1'
#
loop_
_entity.id
_entity.type
_entity.pdbx_description
1 polymer ?
#
loop_
_entity_poly.entity_id
_entity_poly.type
_entity_poly.pdbx_seq_one_letter_code
_entity_poly.pdbx_strand_id
1 'polypeptide(L)'
;TPKQKIGLNELRRQLQMTLDLLHRFKYSDLVTMPDWTPDDIIEHGEQLNAISRTTHPMGEVIHMEERTAVLMTYFRNNILHLLAVPASVACCFIQGQELEHAELRRLIRLIYPFMKKELFLKWDFEDIDGVTNEAISALTDIGILSYGKRKKTLVRPRAGSEKAFQLLMLGQAMVPMLQRFYLV
;
A
#
# COMPACT_ATOMS: atom_id res chain seq x y z
N THR A 1 -15.10 5.17 10.71
CA THR A 1 -14.19 6.35 10.80
C THR A 1 -12.77 5.83 10.70
N PRO A 2 -11.91 6.33 9.80
CA PRO A 2 -10.52 5.93 9.77
C PRO A 2 -9.89 6.24 11.14
N LYS A 3 -9.04 5.32 11.63
CA LYS A 3 -8.29 5.56 12.86
C LYS A 3 -7.38 6.76 12.63
N GLN A 4 -7.72 7.89 13.21
CA GLN A 4 -6.97 9.15 13.11
C GLN A 4 -5.75 9.17 14.05
N LYS A 5 -5.43 8.03 14.68
CA LYS A 5 -4.33 7.90 15.64
C LYS A 5 -3.51 6.66 15.36
N ILE A 6 -2.19 6.80 15.34
CA ILE A 6 -1.23 5.71 15.15
C ILE A 6 -0.04 5.93 16.08
N GLY A 7 0.54 4.83 16.60
CA GLY A 7 1.79 4.91 17.36
C GLY A 7 2.95 5.37 16.47
N LEU A 8 3.83 6.23 17.00
CA LEU A 8 4.95 6.79 16.25
C LEU A 8 5.82 5.71 15.61
N ASN A 9 6.18 4.67 16.36
CA ASN A 9 7.00 3.57 15.84
C ASN A 9 6.29 2.78 14.74
N GLU A 10 4.98 2.63 14.84
CA GLU A 10 4.20 1.97 13.79
C GLU A 10 4.16 2.82 12.52
N LEU A 11 3.96 4.13 12.64
CA LEU A 11 4.00 5.05 11.50
C LEU A 11 5.37 5.01 10.81
N ARG A 12 6.48 5.03 11.56
CA ARG A 12 7.84 4.90 11.01
C ARG A 12 7.99 3.63 10.16
N ARG A 13 7.50 2.50 10.68
CA ARG A 13 7.57 1.22 9.97
C ARG A 13 6.73 1.21 8.69
N GLN A 14 5.54 1.82 8.73
CA GLN A 14 4.69 1.96 7.54
C GLN A 14 5.34 2.85 6.49
N LEU A 15 5.92 3.97 6.89
CA LEU A 15 6.64 4.87 5.98
C LEU A 15 7.86 4.19 5.38
N GLN A 16 8.68 3.49 6.18
CA GLN A 16 9.84 2.75 5.68
C GLN A 16 9.42 1.69 4.65
N MET A 17 8.40 0.90 4.96
CA MET A 17 7.87 -0.10 4.04
C MET A 17 7.39 0.51 2.72
N THR A 18 6.72 1.67 2.81
CA THR A 18 6.22 2.37 1.61
C THR A 18 7.37 2.91 0.76
N LEU A 19 8.40 3.49 1.38
CA LEU A 19 9.61 3.96 0.70
C LEU A 19 10.34 2.79 0.02
N ASP A 20 10.56 1.68 0.74
CA ASP A 20 11.19 0.48 0.20
C ASP A 20 10.42 -0.07 -1.00
N LEU A 21 9.08 -0.08 -0.93
CA LEU A 21 8.25 -0.52 -2.02
C LEU A 21 8.34 0.40 -3.23
N LEU A 22 8.27 1.71 -3.04
CA LEU A 22 8.38 2.70 -4.12
C LEU A 22 9.76 2.67 -4.81
N HIS A 23 10.84 2.37 -4.08
CA HIS A 23 12.16 2.18 -4.66
C HIS A 23 12.29 0.89 -5.49
N ARG A 24 11.64 -0.20 -5.05
CA ARG A 24 11.71 -1.51 -5.73
C ARG A 24 10.72 -1.62 -6.89
N PHE A 25 9.55 -1.03 -6.75
CA PHE A 25 8.50 -1.00 -7.77
C PHE A 25 8.32 0.43 -8.28
N LYS A 26 9.21 0.85 -9.18
CA LYS A 26 9.14 2.19 -9.76
C LYS A 26 8.03 2.28 -10.81
N TYR A 27 7.13 3.22 -10.62
CA TYR A 27 6.10 3.50 -11.62
C TYR A 27 6.71 4.00 -12.93
N SER A 28 7.70 4.88 -12.87
CA SER A 28 8.39 5.46 -14.02
C SER A 28 9.77 5.98 -13.60
N ASP A 29 10.72 6.00 -14.54
CA ASP A 29 12.04 6.62 -14.33
C ASP A 29 11.94 8.14 -14.14
N LEU A 30 10.83 8.75 -14.54
CA LEU A 30 10.54 10.17 -14.30
C LEU A 30 10.08 10.47 -12.87
N VAL A 31 9.71 9.44 -12.09
CA VAL A 31 9.34 9.61 -10.68
C VAL A 31 10.60 9.66 -9.84
N THR A 32 10.88 10.82 -9.27
CA THR A 32 11.96 11.02 -8.32
C THR A 32 11.45 10.92 -6.89
N MET A 33 12.18 10.21 -6.05
CA MET A 33 11.90 10.12 -4.62
C MET A 33 12.88 11.01 -3.86
N PRO A 34 12.44 11.78 -2.87
CA PRO A 34 13.36 12.48 -1.98
C PRO A 34 14.16 11.47 -1.16
N ASP A 35 15.40 11.82 -0.84
CA ASP A 35 16.25 11.04 0.07
C ASP A 35 15.89 11.37 1.54
N TRP A 36 14.67 11.04 1.91
CA TRP A 36 14.10 11.30 3.23
C TRP A 36 13.91 10.01 4.02
N THR A 37 14.25 10.11 5.30
CA THR A 37 13.92 9.07 6.27
C THR A 37 12.45 9.16 6.70
N PRO A 38 11.88 8.12 7.32
CA PRO A 38 10.57 8.21 7.95
C PRO A 38 10.43 9.36 8.95
N ASP A 39 11.50 9.67 9.69
CA ASP A 39 11.48 10.78 10.66
C ASP A 39 11.42 12.13 9.96
N ASP A 40 12.15 12.34 8.86
CA ASP A 40 12.07 13.57 8.06
C ASP A 40 10.65 13.80 7.52
N ILE A 41 9.99 12.73 7.07
CA ILE A 41 8.60 12.77 6.57
C ILE A 41 7.63 13.16 7.69
N ILE A 42 7.81 12.58 8.89
CA ILE A 42 6.98 12.87 10.07
C ILE A 42 7.17 14.31 10.50
N GLU A 43 8.41 14.77 10.63
CA GLU A 43 8.75 16.14 11.00
C GLU A 43 8.15 17.15 10.00
N HIS A 44 8.28 16.87 8.72
CA HIS A 44 7.66 17.69 7.68
C HIS A 44 6.14 17.74 7.79
N GLY A 45 5.50 16.61 8.08
CA GLY A 45 4.05 16.54 8.34
C GLY A 45 3.63 17.38 9.56
N GLU A 46 4.45 17.42 10.61
CA GLU A 46 4.23 18.26 11.79
C GLU A 46 4.42 19.76 11.45
N GLN A 47 5.45 20.11 10.68
CA GLN A 47 5.70 21.49 10.21
C GLN A 47 4.54 22.03 9.35
N LEU A 48 3.93 21.16 8.53
CA LEU A 48 2.74 21.49 7.73
C LEU A 48 1.44 21.51 8.54
N ASN A 49 1.47 21.23 9.84
CA ASN A 49 0.29 21.03 10.70
C ASN A 49 -0.69 19.96 10.13
N ALA A 50 -0.19 19.02 9.34
CA ALA A 50 -0.97 17.91 8.83
C ALA A 50 -1.19 16.82 9.87
N ILE A 51 -0.23 16.66 10.77
CA ILE A 51 -0.25 15.74 11.91
C ILE A 51 0.24 16.44 13.17
N SER A 52 -0.11 15.90 14.32
CA SER A 52 0.38 16.34 15.62
C SER A 52 0.81 15.16 16.47
N ARG A 53 1.78 15.38 17.36
CA ARG A 53 2.32 14.37 18.26
C ARG A 53 1.82 14.60 19.67
N THR A 54 1.43 13.53 20.35
CA THR A 54 1.01 13.56 21.76
C THR A 54 1.71 12.44 22.52
N THR A 55 2.11 12.73 23.75
CA THR A 55 2.70 11.74 24.65
C THR A 55 1.60 10.94 25.34
N HIS A 56 1.73 9.61 25.31
CA HIS A 56 0.85 8.67 26.00
C HIS A 56 1.70 7.74 26.89
N PRO A 57 1.19 7.20 28.00
CA PRO A 57 1.96 6.28 28.86
C PRO A 57 2.56 5.07 28.14
N MET A 58 1.98 4.66 27.00
CA MET A 58 2.46 3.57 26.15
C MET A 58 3.37 4.03 25.00
N GLY A 59 3.78 5.28 24.95
CA GLY A 59 4.62 5.85 23.91
C GLY A 59 4.00 7.03 23.18
N GLU A 60 4.70 7.55 22.19
CA GLU A 60 4.22 8.67 21.40
C GLU A 60 3.18 8.23 20.35
N VAL A 61 2.15 9.04 20.21
CA VAL A 61 1.03 8.81 19.29
C VAL A 61 0.92 9.98 18.33
N ILE A 62 0.87 9.69 17.06
CA ILE A 62 0.59 10.67 16.01
C ILE A 62 -0.91 10.73 15.79
N HIS A 63 -1.42 11.93 15.72
CA HIS A 63 -2.82 12.24 15.51
C HIS A 63 -3.02 13.12 14.28
N MET A 64 -4.09 12.88 13.55
CA MET A 64 -4.54 13.72 12.43
C MET A 64 -5.97 14.18 12.71
N GLU A 65 -6.24 15.47 12.56
CA GLU A 65 -7.59 16.01 12.69
C GLU A 65 -8.48 15.53 11.54
N GLU A 66 -9.78 15.39 11.80
CA GLU A 66 -10.76 14.87 10.83
C GLU A 66 -10.76 15.67 9.52
N ARG A 67 -10.76 17.00 9.61
CA ARG A 67 -10.70 17.89 8.44
C ARG A 67 -9.44 17.66 7.61
N THR A 68 -8.31 17.51 8.27
CA THR A 68 -7.03 17.22 7.62
C THR A 68 -7.03 15.84 7.00
N ALA A 69 -7.62 14.84 7.67
CA ALA A 69 -7.74 13.48 7.14
C ALA A 69 -8.55 13.42 5.83
N VAL A 70 -9.61 14.22 5.72
CA VAL A 70 -10.37 14.36 4.46
C VAL A 70 -9.49 14.93 3.35
N LEU A 71 -8.74 16.00 3.64
CA LEU A 71 -7.80 16.62 2.69
C LEU A 71 -6.69 15.64 2.27
N MET A 72 -6.11 14.92 3.23
CA MET A 72 -5.07 13.90 2.95
C MET A 72 -5.60 12.76 2.10
N THR A 73 -6.89 12.44 2.19
CA THR A 73 -7.52 11.45 1.30
C THR A 73 -7.49 11.91 -0.16
N TYR A 74 -7.69 13.19 -0.42
CA TYR A 74 -7.56 13.77 -1.77
C TYR A 74 -6.11 13.65 -2.28
N PHE A 75 -5.13 14.06 -1.49
CA PHE A 75 -3.71 13.94 -1.87
C PHE A 75 -3.29 12.48 -2.09
N ARG A 76 -3.73 11.57 -1.22
CA ARG A 76 -3.50 10.13 -1.40
C ARG A 76 -4.01 9.64 -2.76
N ASN A 77 -5.20 10.06 -3.17
CA ASN A 77 -5.77 9.63 -4.44
C ASN A 77 -4.93 10.10 -5.64
N ASN A 78 -4.29 11.27 -5.55
CA ASN A 78 -3.41 11.79 -6.61
C ASN A 78 -2.14 10.93 -6.80
N ILE A 79 -1.65 10.25 -5.77
CA ILE A 79 -0.45 9.40 -5.83
C ILE A 79 -0.76 7.90 -5.83
N LEU A 80 -2.03 7.51 -5.72
CA LEU A 80 -2.44 6.11 -5.59
C LEU A 80 -1.98 5.25 -6.78
N HIS A 81 -1.89 5.86 -7.97
CA HIS A 81 -1.40 5.18 -9.18
C HIS A 81 0.02 4.60 -9.02
N LEU A 82 0.88 5.20 -8.19
CA LEU A 82 2.24 4.71 -7.92
C LEU A 82 2.25 3.36 -7.20
N LEU A 83 1.23 3.09 -6.41
CA LEU A 83 1.10 1.87 -5.58
C LEU A 83 -0.04 0.95 -6.06
N ALA A 84 -0.76 1.31 -7.12
CA ALA A 84 -2.00 0.65 -7.50
C ALA A 84 -1.85 -0.86 -7.70
N VAL A 85 -0.83 -1.32 -8.43
CA VAL A 85 -0.63 -2.75 -8.69
C VAL A 85 -0.18 -3.50 -7.42
N PRO A 86 0.88 -3.10 -6.69
CA PRO A 86 1.25 -3.77 -5.45
C PRO A 86 0.15 -3.70 -4.37
N ALA A 87 -0.60 -2.60 -4.27
CA ALA A 87 -1.72 -2.50 -3.35
C ALA A 87 -2.89 -3.42 -3.73
N SER A 88 -3.13 -3.63 -5.03
CA SER A 88 -4.14 -4.59 -5.51
C SER A 88 -3.71 -6.03 -5.23
N VAL A 89 -2.43 -6.36 -5.41
CA VAL A 89 -1.88 -7.66 -4.99
C VAL A 89 -2.10 -7.86 -3.49
N ALA A 90 -1.75 -6.88 -2.65
CA ALA A 90 -1.96 -6.94 -1.20
C ALA A 90 -3.45 -7.07 -0.83
N CYS A 91 -4.35 -6.41 -1.58
CA CYS A 91 -5.79 -6.48 -1.38
C CYS A 91 -6.34 -7.91 -1.50
N CYS A 92 -5.79 -8.73 -2.41
CA CYS A 92 -6.18 -10.13 -2.57
C CYS A 92 -5.92 -10.99 -1.32
N PHE A 93 -5.07 -10.52 -0.40
CA PHE A 93 -4.71 -11.23 0.84
C PHE A 93 -5.40 -10.68 2.10
N ILE A 94 -6.33 -9.74 1.98
CA ILE A 94 -7.05 -9.19 3.15
C ILE A 94 -7.82 -10.29 3.88
N GLN A 95 -8.46 -11.21 3.17
CA GLN A 95 -9.23 -12.31 3.74
C GLN A 95 -8.55 -13.68 3.59
N GLY A 96 -7.78 -13.89 2.52
CA GLY A 96 -7.10 -15.15 2.23
C GLY A 96 -5.73 -15.25 2.89
N GLN A 97 -5.30 -16.47 3.23
CA GLN A 97 -3.94 -16.71 3.77
C GLN A 97 -2.94 -17.10 2.71
N GLU A 98 -3.38 -17.81 1.69
CA GLU A 98 -2.58 -18.34 0.61
C GLU A 98 -3.34 -18.24 -0.70
N LEU A 99 -2.66 -17.91 -1.79
CA LEU A 99 -3.26 -17.79 -3.12
C LEU A 99 -2.29 -18.28 -4.19
N GLU A 100 -2.78 -19.01 -5.17
CA GLU A 100 -1.96 -19.44 -6.31
C GLU A 100 -1.60 -18.24 -7.21
N HIS A 101 -0.39 -18.25 -7.76
CA HIS A 101 0.08 -17.20 -8.68
C HIS A 101 -0.87 -17.02 -9.89
N ALA A 102 -1.37 -18.12 -10.43
CA ALA A 102 -2.27 -18.07 -11.57
C ALA A 102 -3.60 -17.39 -11.22
N GLU A 103 -4.15 -17.71 -10.04
CA GLU A 103 -5.39 -17.10 -9.57
C GLU A 103 -5.20 -15.62 -9.24
N LEU A 104 -4.09 -15.27 -8.60
CA LEU A 104 -3.77 -13.87 -8.33
C LEU A 104 -3.71 -13.04 -9.62
N ARG A 105 -2.99 -13.51 -10.65
CA ARG A 105 -2.94 -12.82 -11.96
C ARG A 105 -4.32 -12.71 -12.57
N ARG A 106 -5.14 -13.77 -12.50
CA ARG A 106 -6.51 -13.75 -13.00
C ARG A 106 -7.35 -12.66 -12.33
N LEU A 107 -7.23 -12.52 -11.00
CA LEU A 107 -7.93 -11.48 -10.23
C LEU A 107 -7.45 -10.08 -10.62
N ILE A 108 -6.14 -9.88 -10.73
CA ILE A 108 -5.58 -8.58 -11.16
C ILE A 108 -6.04 -8.23 -12.59
N ARG A 109 -5.98 -9.17 -13.53
CA ARG A 109 -6.48 -8.95 -14.90
C ARG A 109 -7.96 -8.56 -14.93
N LEU A 110 -8.78 -9.16 -14.06
CA LEU A 110 -10.21 -8.85 -13.98
C LEU A 110 -10.47 -7.40 -13.55
N ILE A 111 -9.74 -6.88 -12.56
CA ILE A 111 -9.94 -5.53 -12.03
C ILE A 111 -9.14 -4.47 -12.78
N TYR A 112 -8.10 -4.85 -13.53
CA TYR A 112 -7.16 -3.92 -14.15
C TYR A 112 -7.82 -2.91 -15.11
N PRO A 113 -8.77 -3.27 -15.99
CA PRO A 113 -9.41 -2.30 -16.88
C PRO A 113 -10.07 -1.14 -16.12
N PHE A 114 -10.66 -1.43 -14.97
CA PHE A 114 -11.26 -0.42 -14.08
C PHE A 114 -10.20 0.44 -13.43
N MET A 115 -9.15 -0.19 -12.90
CA MET A 115 -8.01 0.53 -12.32
C MET A 115 -7.34 1.44 -13.35
N LYS A 116 -7.09 0.94 -14.56
CA LYS A 116 -6.46 1.72 -15.64
C LYS A 116 -7.28 2.96 -15.97
N LYS A 117 -8.58 2.82 -16.08
CA LYS A 117 -9.49 3.93 -16.39
C LYS A 117 -9.57 4.96 -15.27
N GLU A 118 -9.68 4.52 -14.01
CA GLU A 118 -9.84 5.40 -12.84
C GLU A 118 -8.54 6.12 -12.46
N LEU A 119 -7.40 5.44 -12.57
CA LEU A 119 -6.09 5.92 -12.12
C LEU A 119 -5.16 6.31 -13.28
N PHE A 120 -5.64 6.24 -14.51
CA PHE A 120 -4.86 6.54 -15.72
C PHE A 120 -3.53 5.78 -15.79
N LEU A 121 -3.55 4.47 -15.46
CA LEU A 121 -2.34 3.66 -15.41
C LEU A 121 -1.71 3.52 -16.80
N LYS A 122 -0.38 3.60 -16.85
CA LYS A 122 0.40 3.66 -18.11
C LYS A 122 0.49 2.34 -18.87
N TRP A 123 0.42 1.19 -18.16
CA TRP A 123 0.63 -0.12 -18.79
C TRP A 123 -0.56 -0.55 -19.64
N ASP A 124 -0.29 -1.25 -20.73
CA ASP A 124 -1.34 -1.87 -21.51
C ASP A 124 -1.82 -3.18 -20.87
N PHE A 125 -2.98 -3.65 -21.28
CA PHE A 125 -3.61 -4.84 -20.68
C PHE A 125 -2.75 -6.09 -20.89
N GLU A 126 -2.02 -6.15 -21.98
CA GLU A 126 -1.10 -7.22 -22.34
C GLU A 126 0.11 -7.30 -21.41
N ASP A 127 0.54 -6.17 -20.87
CA ASP A 127 1.73 -6.08 -20.01
C ASP A 127 1.44 -6.41 -18.54
N ILE A 128 0.17 -6.44 -18.15
CA ILE A 128 -0.22 -6.47 -16.73
C ILE A 128 0.28 -7.70 -15.98
N ASP A 129 0.44 -8.83 -16.64
CA ASP A 129 0.98 -10.04 -16.00
C ASP A 129 2.45 -9.85 -15.61
N GLY A 130 3.24 -9.22 -16.48
CA GLY A 130 4.63 -8.84 -16.19
C GLY A 130 4.72 -7.88 -15.02
N VAL A 131 3.94 -6.80 -15.07
CA VAL A 131 3.87 -5.79 -14.01
C VAL A 131 3.39 -6.38 -12.67
N THR A 132 2.43 -7.32 -12.72
CA THR A 132 1.98 -8.05 -11.52
C THR A 132 3.11 -8.89 -10.92
N ASN A 133 3.90 -9.58 -11.76
CA ASN A 133 5.04 -10.36 -11.27
C ASN A 133 6.13 -9.46 -10.65
N GLU A 134 6.40 -8.29 -11.22
CA GLU A 134 7.31 -7.30 -10.63
C GLU A 134 6.81 -6.81 -9.26
N ALA A 135 5.51 -6.52 -9.15
CA ALA A 135 4.90 -6.14 -7.88
C ALA A 135 4.99 -7.26 -6.83
N ILE A 136 4.75 -8.52 -7.23
CA ILE A 136 4.91 -9.70 -6.36
C ILE A 136 6.38 -9.80 -5.89
N SER A 137 7.34 -9.66 -6.80
CA SER A 137 8.77 -9.69 -6.46
C SER A 137 9.10 -8.60 -5.44
N ALA A 138 8.68 -7.37 -5.68
CA ALA A 138 8.91 -6.26 -4.75
C ALA A 138 8.32 -6.54 -3.35
N LEU A 139 7.08 -7.07 -3.29
CA LEU A 139 6.43 -7.40 -2.02
C LEU A 139 7.09 -8.58 -1.29
N THR A 140 7.63 -9.55 -2.03
CA THR A 140 8.36 -10.68 -1.42
C THR A 140 9.74 -10.26 -0.95
N ASP A 141 10.44 -9.39 -1.68
CA ASP A 141 11.76 -8.87 -1.33
C ASP A 141 11.75 -8.06 -0.02
N ILE A 142 10.68 -7.28 0.21
CA ILE A 142 10.49 -6.54 1.47
C ILE A 142 9.82 -7.38 2.57
N GLY A 143 9.51 -8.66 2.29
CA GLY A 143 8.95 -9.61 3.25
C GLY A 143 7.49 -9.37 3.60
N ILE A 144 6.73 -8.66 2.76
CA ILE A 144 5.27 -8.46 2.91
C ILE A 144 4.49 -9.68 2.41
N LEU A 145 5.05 -10.42 1.47
CA LEU A 145 4.58 -11.74 1.03
C LEU A 145 5.72 -12.74 1.07
N SER A 146 5.41 -14.01 1.04
CA SER A 146 6.40 -15.08 0.89
C SER A 146 5.90 -16.15 -0.08
N TYR A 147 6.84 -16.87 -0.69
CA TYR A 147 6.49 -18.02 -1.51
C TYR A 147 6.14 -19.23 -0.65
N GLY A 148 5.06 -19.92 -0.99
CA GLY A 148 4.68 -21.19 -0.38
C GLY A 148 5.65 -22.34 -0.77
N LYS A 149 5.44 -23.51 -0.15
CA LYS A 149 6.37 -24.66 -0.23
C LYS A 149 6.78 -25.11 -1.63
N ARG A 150 5.95 -24.88 -2.65
CA ARG A 150 6.24 -25.27 -4.06
C ARG A 150 6.50 -24.08 -4.98
N LYS A 151 6.68 -22.86 -4.43
CA LYS A 151 6.79 -21.60 -5.18
C LYS A 151 5.64 -21.32 -6.18
N LYS A 152 4.55 -22.09 -6.09
CA LYS A 152 3.34 -21.91 -6.92
C LYS A 152 2.32 -21.02 -6.26
N THR A 153 2.43 -20.84 -4.95
CA THR A 153 1.54 -20.04 -4.13
C THR A 153 2.28 -18.91 -3.47
N LEU A 154 1.55 -17.88 -3.12
CA LEU A 154 1.97 -16.77 -2.28
C LEU A 154 1.23 -16.86 -0.96
N VAL A 155 1.94 -16.57 0.11
CA VAL A 155 1.44 -16.68 1.48
C VAL A 155 1.61 -15.33 2.18
N ARG A 156 0.54 -14.90 2.86
CA ARG A 156 0.59 -13.70 3.70
C ARG A 156 1.34 -13.97 5.01
N PRO A 157 1.87 -12.94 5.66
CA PRO A 157 2.47 -13.06 6.97
C PRO A 157 1.46 -13.56 8.02
N ARG A 158 2.00 -14.15 9.11
CA ARG A 158 1.19 -14.61 10.25
C ARG A 158 0.32 -13.47 10.78
N ALA A 159 -0.96 -13.77 11.03
CA ALA A 159 -1.90 -12.81 11.62
C ALA A 159 -1.35 -12.24 12.94
N GLY A 160 -1.54 -10.94 13.16
CA GLY A 160 -1.03 -10.22 14.34
C GLY A 160 0.46 -9.81 14.23
N SER A 161 1.19 -10.22 13.19
CA SER A 161 2.54 -9.73 12.95
C SER A 161 2.54 -8.31 12.36
N GLU A 162 3.65 -7.60 12.52
CA GLU A 162 3.90 -6.30 11.90
C GLU A 162 3.70 -6.34 10.38
N LYS A 163 4.29 -7.35 9.72
CA LYS A 163 4.17 -7.53 8.27
C LYS A 163 2.73 -7.79 7.81
N ALA A 164 1.93 -8.49 8.63
CA ALA A 164 0.50 -8.68 8.33
C ALA A 164 -0.28 -7.37 8.42
N PHE A 165 0.06 -6.50 9.37
CA PHE A 165 -0.52 -5.18 9.47
C PHE A 165 -0.13 -4.28 8.28
N GLN A 166 1.14 -4.30 7.88
CA GLN A 166 1.65 -3.59 6.71
C GLN A 166 0.94 -4.04 5.42
N LEU A 167 0.79 -5.35 5.21
CA LEU A 167 0.04 -5.91 4.08
C LEU A 167 -1.41 -5.42 4.06
N LEU A 168 -2.08 -5.46 5.23
CA LEU A 168 -3.46 -5.02 5.37
C LEU A 168 -3.60 -3.53 5.03
N MET A 169 -2.74 -2.67 5.57
CA MET A 169 -2.76 -1.23 5.30
C MET A 169 -2.55 -0.92 3.82
N LEU A 170 -1.59 -1.61 3.18
CA LEU A 170 -1.34 -1.45 1.76
C LEU A 170 -2.56 -1.87 0.92
N GLY A 171 -3.14 -3.04 1.20
CA GLY A 171 -4.32 -3.55 0.48
C GLY A 171 -5.55 -2.66 0.67
N GLN A 172 -5.75 -2.12 1.88
CA GLN A 172 -6.86 -1.22 2.17
C GLN A 172 -6.81 0.10 1.38
N ALA A 173 -5.66 0.49 0.85
CA ALA A 173 -5.57 1.67 -0.02
C ALA A 173 -6.41 1.53 -1.29
N MET A 174 -6.60 0.30 -1.80
CA MET A 174 -7.39 0.04 -3.01
C MET A 174 -8.88 -0.20 -2.75
N VAL A 175 -9.26 -0.57 -1.53
CA VAL A 175 -10.64 -0.93 -1.19
C VAL A 175 -11.67 0.15 -1.56
N PRO A 176 -11.47 1.46 -1.26
CA PRO A 176 -12.46 2.48 -1.61
C PRO A 176 -12.68 2.63 -3.12
N MET A 177 -11.63 2.40 -3.92
CA MET A 177 -11.74 2.42 -5.38
C MET A 177 -12.54 1.19 -5.86
N LEU A 178 -12.19 0.00 -5.38
CA LEU A 178 -12.86 -1.24 -5.79
C LEU A 178 -14.33 -1.25 -5.38
N GLN A 179 -14.68 -0.72 -4.21
CA GLN A 179 -16.06 -0.63 -3.75
C GLN A 179 -16.95 0.19 -4.67
N ARG A 180 -16.42 1.21 -5.35
CA ARG A 180 -17.21 2.01 -6.32
C ARG A 180 -17.72 1.18 -7.49
N PHE A 181 -17.01 0.12 -7.89
CA PHE A 181 -17.41 -0.77 -8.98
C PHE A 181 -18.41 -1.85 -8.54
N TYR A 182 -18.55 -2.10 -7.23
CA TYR A 182 -19.57 -3.02 -6.70
C TYR A 182 -20.93 -2.36 -6.47
N LEU A 183 -20.99 -1.02 -6.48
CA LEU A 183 -22.21 -0.25 -6.23
C LEU A 183 -22.91 0.21 -7.51
N VAL A 184 -22.41 -0.16 -8.66
CA VAL A 184 -23.00 0.02 -9.98
C VAL A 184 -23.39 -1.32 -10.56
#